data_844e761521f660e3cf77922e2ac893ee
#
_entry.id   844e761521f660e3cf77922e2ac893ee
#
_cell.length_a   1.000
_cell.length_b   1.000
_cell.length_c   1.000
_cell.angle_alpha   90.00
_cell.angle_beta   90.00
_cell.angle_gamma   90.00
#
_symmetry.space_group_name_H-M   'P 1'
#
loop_
_entity.id
_entity.type
_entity.pdbx_description
1 polymer ?
#
loop_
_entity_poly.entity_id
_entity_poly.type
_entity_poly.pdbx_seq_one_letter_code
_entity_poly.pdbx_strand_id
1 'polypeptide(L)'
;MEAADVAGIVSASPRLLICEDLMVVSGGTKFLAAGYKETNNDDLFIYDCTTASKKLQVKQESEDGKPLSKTNNILACAFSSSGKYFVLTDDNKQLILFCRKPSWECLSIRPVMRRCTSLIITSAEDKVLVADKSGDVYSYSIIEPKNAGTIELGHLSLLLDLSLSPDDQYIVTADRDEKIRVSLTKAPHVIESFCLGHREFVSRILIVPNFPDLLLSASGDGTLRLWKYKSGKELHCFQLNNLNINEDSKNEKKYAVSRIAYCCDGNYIAVLYDCILAVSIFQLDAGAQNLISKQQITLSHKGWDVAFEETGGLWVLQENQQIPLLFYQPEDGQWQPVIDKKELVKMSKYICDHWRMFEGAMDKESCFQNLYKASFDNMSIYLKRKEERLQQQKNKRKDPQYESSEQTKKVRTEELS
;
A
#
# COMPACT_ATOMS: atom_id res chain seq x y z
N MET A 1 -15.81 -22.80 10.12
CA MET A 1 -15.34 -22.12 8.89
C MET A 1 -13.99 -21.53 9.24
N GLU A 2 -12.95 -22.26 8.88
CA GLU A 2 -11.56 -21.82 9.08
C GLU A 2 -11.35 -20.52 8.30
N ALA A 3 -10.81 -19.54 8.98
CA ALA A 3 -10.39 -18.29 8.37
C ALA A 3 -9.27 -18.64 7.36
N ALA A 4 -9.63 -18.64 6.08
CA ALA A 4 -8.66 -18.72 5.01
C ALA A 4 -7.60 -17.64 5.25
N ASP A 5 -6.37 -18.07 5.33
CA ASP A 5 -5.20 -17.24 5.58
C ASP A 5 -5.15 -16.14 4.50
N VAL A 6 -5.52 -14.91 4.88
CA VAL A 6 -5.46 -13.73 4.02
C VAL A 6 -4.00 -13.29 3.91
N ALA A 7 -3.13 -14.23 3.53
CA ALA A 7 -1.68 -14.08 3.51
C ALA A 7 -1.15 -13.18 2.37
N GLY A 8 -2.04 -12.62 1.52
CA GLY A 8 -1.67 -11.88 0.32
C GLY A 8 -2.07 -10.40 0.28
N ILE A 9 -2.54 -9.80 1.39
CA ILE A 9 -3.24 -8.50 1.33
C ILE A 9 -2.33 -7.29 1.14
N VAL A 10 -1.08 -7.35 1.57
CA VAL A 10 -0.07 -6.31 1.28
C VAL A 10 1.17 -7.03 0.77
N SER A 11 1.30 -7.14 -0.53
CA SER A 11 2.51 -7.72 -1.12
C SER A 11 3.66 -6.74 -0.92
N ALA A 12 4.82 -7.25 -0.50
CA ALA A 12 6.08 -6.53 -0.54
C ALA A 12 6.35 -6.09 -1.99
N SER A 13 6.07 -4.82 -2.28
CA SER A 13 6.31 -4.19 -3.58
C SER A 13 7.60 -3.40 -3.47
N PRO A 14 8.48 -3.42 -4.47
CA PRO A 14 9.66 -2.58 -4.47
C PRO A 14 9.32 -1.11 -4.23
N ARG A 15 10.21 -0.40 -3.54
CA ARG A 15 10.04 1.02 -3.17
C ARG A 15 11.21 1.83 -3.66
N LEU A 16 10.90 3.06 -4.05
CA LEU A 16 11.85 4.08 -4.44
C LEU A 16 11.65 5.30 -3.56
N LEU A 17 12.67 5.68 -2.82
CA LEU A 17 12.66 6.85 -1.95
C LEU A 17 13.82 7.76 -2.31
N ILE A 18 13.54 9.05 -2.38
CA ILE A 18 14.56 10.10 -2.60
C ILE A 18 14.53 11.02 -1.39
N CYS A 19 15.71 11.29 -0.84
CA CYS A 19 15.87 12.20 0.27
C CYS A 19 17.19 12.95 0.09
N GLU A 20 17.12 14.26 -0.16
CA GLU A 20 18.28 15.08 -0.52
C GLU A 20 19.02 14.52 -1.76
N ASP A 21 20.27 14.10 -1.59
CA ASP A 21 21.12 13.53 -2.65
C ASP A 21 21.12 11.99 -2.63
N LEU A 22 20.36 11.39 -1.74
CA LEU A 22 20.31 9.94 -1.56
C LEU A 22 19.08 9.34 -2.22
N MET A 23 19.29 8.25 -2.94
CA MET A 23 18.25 7.36 -3.42
C MET A 23 18.30 6.04 -2.66
N VAL A 24 17.15 5.58 -2.18
CA VAL A 24 16.97 4.26 -1.59
C VAL A 24 16.02 3.44 -2.45
N VAL A 25 16.44 2.23 -2.79
CA VAL A 25 15.62 1.26 -3.47
C VAL A 25 15.51 0.01 -2.62
N SER A 26 14.29 -0.43 -2.30
CA SER A 26 14.06 -1.65 -1.54
C SER A 26 13.30 -2.68 -2.35
N GLY A 27 13.61 -3.96 -2.12
CA GLY A 27 12.94 -5.09 -2.75
C GLY A 27 13.28 -6.39 -2.02
N GLY A 28 12.32 -7.31 -1.92
CA GLY A 28 12.51 -8.55 -1.17
C GLY A 28 13.04 -8.27 0.23
N THR A 29 14.15 -8.91 0.59
CA THR A 29 14.75 -8.81 1.93
C THR A 29 15.77 -7.68 2.07
N LYS A 30 16.05 -6.93 1.00
CA LYS A 30 17.16 -5.97 0.96
C LYS A 30 16.71 -4.56 0.62
N PHE A 31 17.48 -3.60 1.06
CA PHE A 31 17.51 -2.28 0.44
C PHE A 31 18.92 -1.87 0.09
N LEU A 32 19.04 -1.07 -0.94
CA LEU A 32 20.27 -0.39 -1.35
C LEU A 32 20.08 1.12 -1.23
N ALA A 33 21.11 1.81 -0.78
CA ALA A 33 21.11 3.25 -0.63
C ALA A 33 22.42 3.80 -1.22
N ALA A 34 22.31 4.79 -2.12
CA ALA A 34 23.47 5.41 -2.74
C ALA A 34 23.20 6.89 -3.03
N GLY A 35 24.24 7.71 -2.97
CA GLY A 35 24.21 9.06 -3.49
C GLY A 35 23.99 9.02 -5.00
N TYR A 36 22.91 9.64 -5.48
CA TYR A 36 22.61 9.65 -6.92
C TYR A 36 23.20 10.88 -7.62
N LYS A 37 23.32 12.03 -6.95
CA LYS A 37 23.98 13.22 -7.51
C LYS A 37 25.50 13.02 -7.59
N GLU A 38 26.15 13.75 -8.49
CA GLU A 38 27.61 13.74 -8.65
C GLU A 38 28.30 14.37 -7.43
N THR A 39 28.40 13.64 -6.36
CA THR A 39 29.30 13.94 -5.23
C THR A 39 30.33 12.82 -5.14
N ASN A 40 31.56 13.15 -4.73
CA ASN A 40 32.72 12.28 -4.77
C ASN A 40 32.69 10.99 -3.94
N ASN A 41 31.53 10.59 -3.41
CA ASN A 41 31.38 9.36 -2.65
C ASN A 41 30.47 8.38 -3.40
N ASP A 42 31.12 7.37 -3.98
CA ASP A 42 30.44 6.22 -4.60
C ASP A 42 30.00 5.14 -3.58
N ASP A 43 29.77 5.53 -2.33
CA ASP A 43 29.45 4.59 -1.26
C ASP A 43 28.04 4.01 -1.44
N LEU A 44 27.98 2.79 -1.94
CA LEU A 44 26.77 1.98 -1.97
C LEU A 44 26.61 1.28 -0.61
N PHE A 45 25.54 1.59 0.11
CA PHE A 45 25.15 0.89 1.33
C PHE A 45 24.07 -0.14 1.00
N ILE A 46 24.27 -1.37 1.46
CA ILE A 46 23.31 -2.47 1.29
C ILE A 46 23.03 -3.09 2.65
N TYR A 47 21.75 -3.29 2.94
CA TYR A 47 21.33 -4.00 4.14
C TYR A 47 20.40 -5.15 3.78
N ASP A 48 20.59 -6.31 4.44
CA ASP A 48 19.76 -7.50 4.29
C ASP A 48 19.04 -7.80 5.60
N CYS A 49 17.71 -7.73 5.59
CA CYS A 49 16.86 -7.96 6.78
C CYS A 49 17.00 -9.38 7.35
N THR A 50 17.48 -10.35 6.58
CA THR A 50 17.77 -11.69 7.09
C THR A 50 18.83 -11.71 8.20
N THR A 51 19.72 -10.69 8.19
CA THR A 51 20.74 -10.52 9.24
C THR A 51 20.15 -10.05 10.56
N ALA A 52 19.02 -9.33 10.53
CA ALA A 52 18.31 -8.86 11.71
C ALA A 52 17.66 -10.02 12.49
N SER A 53 17.07 -10.97 11.80
CA SER A 53 16.43 -12.15 12.41
C SER A 53 17.41 -13.01 13.21
N LYS A 54 18.65 -13.11 12.74
CA LYS A 54 19.71 -13.86 13.48
C LYS A 54 20.05 -13.23 14.82
N LYS A 55 19.95 -11.89 14.95
CA LYS A 55 20.24 -11.16 16.20
C LYS A 55 19.13 -11.32 17.25
N LEU A 56 17.89 -11.53 16.84
CA LEU A 56 16.74 -11.72 17.74
C LEU A 56 16.57 -13.17 18.21
N GLN A 57 16.87 -14.16 17.37
CA GLN A 57 16.74 -15.60 17.70
C GLN A 57 17.64 -16.06 18.83
N VAL A 58 18.71 -15.34 19.14
CA VAL A 58 19.56 -15.62 20.33
C VAL A 58 18.81 -15.39 21.66
N LYS A 59 17.59 -14.81 21.66
CA LYS A 59 16.83 -14.45 22.87
C LYS A 59 15.47 -15.13 23.06
N GLN A 60 14.98 -15.92 22.09
CA GLN A 60 13.69 -16.60 22.23
C GLN A 60 13.73 -18.00 21.59
N GLU A 61 13.86 -19.03 22.42
CA GLU A 61 13.46 -20.39 22.07
C GLU A 61 11.92 -20.42 22.02
N SER A 62 11.35 -20.65 20.84
CA SER A 62 9.91 -20.72 20.63
C SER A 62 9.38 -22.10 20.97
N GLU A 63 8.37 -22.17 21.84
CA GLU A 63 7.66 -23.39 22.26
C GLU A 63 6.81 -24.08 21.19
N ASP A 64 6.70 -23.55 19.98
CA ASP A 64 5.89 -24.12 18.91
C ASP A 64 6.73 -24.52 17.68
N GLY A 65 7.00 -25.80 17.56
CA GLY A 65 7.85 -26.45 16.56
C GLY A 65 7.31 -26.52 15.12
N LYS A 66 6.80 -25.41 14.53
CA LYS A 66 6.56 -25.31 13.10
C LYS A 66 7.48 -24.25 12.48
N PRO A 67 8.37 -24.62 11.52
CA PRO A 67 9.12 -23.63 10.78
C PRO A 67 8.17 -22.90 9.83
N LEU A 68 7.68 -21.70 10.23
CA LEU A 68 7.16 -20.74 9.26
C LEU A 68 8.33 -20.35 8.36
N SER A 69 8.15 -20.44 7.05
CA SER A 69 9.09 -19.91 6.07
C SER A 69 9.18 -18.39 6.26
N LYS A 70 10.18 -17.95 7.02
CA LYS A 70 10.42 -16.53 7.31
C LYS A 70 11.10 -15.92 6.10
N THR A 71 10.39 -15.09 5.35
CA THR A 71 10.90 -14.49 4.12
C THR A 71 11.67 -13.19 4.38
N ASN A 72 11.36 -12.44 5.44
CA ASN A 72 11.97 -11.15 5.81
C ASN A 72 11.85 -10.06 4.73
N ASN A 73 10.80 -10.12 3.90
CA ASN A 73 10.58 -9.12 2.86
C ASN A 73 10.18 -7.78 3.48
N ILE A 74 10.76 -6.70 2.96
CA ILE A 74 10.45 -5.32 3.37
C ILE A 74 9.03 -4.98 2.93
N LEU A 75 8.19 -4.54 3.87
CA LEU A 75 6.79 -4.18 3.64
C LEU A 75 6.62 -2.68 3.46
N ALA A 76 7.24 -1.89 4.33
CA ALA A 76 7.18 -0.43 4.30
C ALA A 76 8.49 0.17 4.77
N CYS A 77 8.83 1.35 4.26
CA CYS A 77 9.99 2.12 4.68
C CYS A 77 9.74 3.61 4.50
N ALA A 78 10.39 4.43 5.32
CA ALA A 78 10.32 5.88 5.25
C ALA A 78 11.58 6.55 5.78
N PHE A 79 11.84 7.76 5.29
CA PHE A 79 12.79 8.69 5.89
C PHE A 79 12.11 9.62 6.90
N SER A 80 12.89 10.12 7.85
CA SER A 80 12.50 11.29 8.62
C SER A 80 12.61 12.56 7.78
N SER A 81 11.95 13.64 8.20
CA SER A 81 11.91 14.92 7.48
C SER A 81 13.30 15.53 7.27
N SER A 82 14.22 15.38 8.23
CA SER A 82 15.63 15.80 8.10
C SER A 82 16.51 14.83 7.31
N GLY A 83 15.97 13.67 6.92
CA GLY A 83 16.74 12.57 6.33
C GLY A 83 17.77 11.94 7.27
N LYS A 84 17.73 12.23 8.58
CA LYS A 84 18.64 11.69 9.57
C LYS A 84 18.34 10.23 9.89
N TYR A 85 17.04 9.90 10.00
CA TYR A 85 16.59 8.56 10.32
C TYR A 85 15.95 7.88 9.11
N PHE A 86 16.15 6.58 9.02
CA PHE A 86 15.47 5.70 8.08
C PHE A 86 14.88 4.54 8.85
N VAL A 87 13.66 4.20 8.55
CA VAL A 87 12.94 3.11 9.22
C VAL A 87 12.30 2.19 8.20
N LEU A 88 12.30 0.90 8.50
CA LEU A 88 11.60 -0.10 7.71
C LEU A 88 10.94 -1.16 8.58
N THR A 89 9.97 -1.84 8.02
CA THR A 89 9.37 -3.05 8.59
C THR A 89 9.41 -4.20 7.59
N ASP A 90 9.51 -5.41 8.12
CA ASP A 90 9.50 -6.64 7.32
C ASP A 90 8.28 -7.54 7.62
N ASP A 91 8.09 -8.57 6.80
CA ASP A 91 7.01 -9.54 6.96
C ASP A 91 7.26 -10.54 8.13
N ASN A 92 8.46 -10.52 8.70
CA ASN A 92 8.80 -11.22 9.96
C ASN A 92 8.45 -10.39 11.20
N LYS A 93 7.66 -9.32 11.03
CA LYS A 93 7.19 -8.44 12.12
C LYS A 93 8.31 -7.74 12.87
N GLN A 94 9.28 -7.21 12.16
CA GLN A 94 10.38 -6.43 12.71
C GLN A 94 10.28 -4.98 12.27
N LEU A 95 10.50 -4.06 13.20
CA LEU A 95 10.74 -2.63 12.96
C LEU A 95 12.22 -2.38 13.13
N ILE A 96 12.88 -1.95 12.06
CA ILE A 96 14.32 -1.70 12.04
C ILE A 96 14.54 -0.21 11.83
N LEU A 97 15.20 0.42 12.79
CA LEU A 97 15.51 1.85 12.78
C LEU A 97 17.00 2.06 12.53
N PHE A 98 17.29 2.92 11.57
CA PHE A 98 18.64 3.34 11.23
C PHE A 98 18.84 4.83 11.51
N CYS A 99 20.06 5.18 11.95
CA CYS A 99 20.62 6.51 11.80
C CYS A 99 21.45 6.55 10.53
N ARG A 100 21.20 7.52 9.66
CA ARG A 100 21.95 7.67 8.38
C ARG A 100 23.13 8.63 8.51
N LYS A 101 22.98 9.67 9.33
CA LYS A 101 24.01 10.72 9.49
C LYS A 101 24.68 10.58 10.84
N PRO A 102 26.04 10.54 10.95
CA PRO A 102 27.02 10.73 9.88
C PRO A 102 27.25 9.50 9.00
N SER A 103 26.82 8.31 9.42
CA SER A 103 26.97 7.05 8.67
C SER A 103 25.78 6.13 8.97
N TRP A 104 25.56 5.14 8.09
CA TRP A 104 24.50 4.16 8.30
C TRP A 104 24.79 3.28 9.52
N GLU A 105 23.95 3.39 10.52
CA GLU A 105 24.00 2.60 11.75
C GLU A 105 22.60 2.07 12.12
N CYS A 106 22.49 0.78 12.42
CA CYS A 106 21.25 0.19 12.91
C CYS A 106 21.11 0.48 14.41
N LEU A 107 20.21 1.39 14.77
CA LEU A 107 19.95 1.79 16.15
C LEU A 107 19.15 0.75 16.93
N SER A 108 18.12 0.15 16.29
CA SER A 108 17.29 -0.84 16.96
C SER A 108 16.59 -1.78 15.99
N ILE A 109 16.32 -2.99 16.49
CA ILE A 109 15.45 -3.99 15.86
C ILE A 109 14.42 -4.36 16.91
N ARG A 110 13.13 -4.06 16.66
CA ARG A 110 12.04 -4.24 17.63
C ARG A 110 10.92 -5.07 17.00
N PRO A 111 10.25 -5.94 17.77
CA PRO A 111 9.09 -6.66 17.27
C PRO A 111 7.90 -5.71 17.10
N VAL A 112 7.12 -5.92 16.04
CA VAL A 112 5.79 -5.34 15.84
C VAL A 112 4.72 -6.40 16.03
N MET A 113 3.55 -6.01 16.49
CA MET A 113 2.47 -6.94 16.85
C MET A 113 1.95 -7.72 15.64
N ARG A 114 1.76 -7.03 14.52
CA ARG A 114 1.26 -7.59 13.26
C ARG A 114 2.08 -7.08 12.08
N ARG A 115 1.84 -7.64 10.88
CA ARG A 115 2.46 -7.15 9.65
C ARG A 115 2.05 -5.71 9.41
N CYS A 116 3.05 -4.85 9.22
CA CYS A 116 2.87 -3.44 8.90
C CYS A 116 2.30 -3.27 7.49
N THR A 117 1.45 -2.27 7.32
CA THR A 117 0.91 -1.85 6.02
C THR A 117 1.44 -0.49 5.60
N SER A 118 1.63 0.41 6.55
CA SER A 118 2.22 1.74 6.33
C SER A 118 2.93 2.21 7.61
N LEU A 119 3.92 3.07 7.44
CA LEU A 119 4.64 3.69 8.55
C LEU A 119 5.06 5.13 8.18
N ILE A 120 5.20 5.95 9.21
CA ILE A 120 5.65 7.34 9.09
C ILE A 120 6.45 7.74 10.34
N ILE A 121 7.41 8.64 10.17
CA ILE A 121 8.14 9.28 11.26
C ILE A 121 7.48 10.62 11.55
N THR A 122 7.32 10.97 12.83
CA THR A 122 6.82 12.29 13.23
C THR A 122 7.72 13.42 12.75
N SER A 123 7.17 14.60 12.53
CA SER A 123 7.95 15.78 12.12
C SER A 123 8.96 16.19 13.21
N ALA A 124 8.62 15.94 14.47
CA ALA A 124 9.52 16.13 15.62
C ALA A 124 10.66 15.07 15.66
N GLU A 125 10.61 14.03 14.82
CA GLU A 125 11.59 12.93 14.78
C GLU A 125 11.78 12.19 16.13
N ASP A 126 10.76 12.17 16.95
CA ASP A 126 10.75 11.52 18.26
C ASP A 126 10.09 10.13 18.24
N LYS A 127 9.19 9.87 17.26
CA LYS A 127 8.41 8.64 17.16
C LYS A 127 8.29 8.14 15.72
N VAL A 128 8.09 6.82 15.61
CA VAL A 128 7.62 6.14 14.40
C VAL A 128 6.20 5.66 14.65
N LEU A 129 5.25 6.03 13.80
CA LEU A 129 3.91 5.45 13.80
C LEU A 129 3.85 4.32 12.78
N VAL A 130 3.26 3.20 13.18
CA VAL A 130 3.16 1.97 12.37
C VAL A 130 1.71 1.54 12.33
N ALA A 131 1.11 1.56 11.15
CA ALA A 131 -0.22 0.99 10.89
C ALA A 131 -0.09 -0.48 10.52
N ASP A 132 -1.02 -1.32 10.98
CA ASP A 132 -0.97 -2.74 10.74
C ASP A 132 -2.23 -3.34 10.09
N LYS A 133 -2.14 -4.60 9.69
CA LYS A 133 -3.21 -5.34 9.05
C LYS A 133 -4.40 -5.67 9.96
N SER A 134 -4.29 -5.45 11.27
CA SER A 134 -5.39 -5.64 12.22
C SER A 134 -6.24 -4.40 12.37
N GLY A 135 -5.79 -3.26 11.85
CA GLY A 135 -6.45 -1.96 11.98
C GLY A 135 -5.86 -1.08 13.07
N ASP A 136 -4.78 -1.50 13.70
CA ASP A 136 -4.17 -0.78 14.81
C ASP A 136 -3.01 0.10 14.35
N VAL A 137 -2.83 1.24 15.03
CA VAL A 137 -1.66 2.11 14.90
C VAL A 137 -0.88 2.08 16.21
N TYR A 138 0.39 1.76 16.11
CA TYR A 138 1.35 1.75 17.21
C TYR A 138 2.36 2.86 17.06
N SER A 139 2.81 3.45 18.18
CA SER A 139 3.95 4.36 18.22
C SER A 139 5.17 3.69 18.85
N TYR A 140 6.34 3.99 18.27
CA TYR A 140 7.64 3.50 18.73
C TYR A 140 8.57 4.70 18.91
N SER A 141 9.16 4.87 20.10
CA SER A 141 10.10 5.96 20.36
C SER A 141 11.38 5.81 19.54
N ILE A 142 11.87 6.92 18.96
CA ILE A 142 13.19 7.04 18.34
C ILE A 142 14.24 7.38 19.40
N ILE A 143 13.88 8.21 20.36
CA ILE A 143 14.76 8.66 21.46
C ILE A 143 15.13 7.49 22.36
N GLU A 144 14.15 6.62 22.65
CA GLU A 144 14.33 5.42 23.45
C GLU A 144 14.12 4.17 22.58
N PRO A 145 15.10 3.82 21.73
CA PRO A 145 14.92 2.85 20.67
C PRO A 145 14.81 1.38 21.13
N LYS A 146 14.83 1.14 22.45
CA LYS A 146 14.65 -0.19 23.06
C LYS A 146 13.24 -0.40 23.62
N ASN A 147 12.43 0.67 23.75
CA ASN A 147 11.09 0.58 24.32
C ASN A 147 10.13 -0.15 23.37
N ALA A 148 9.21 -0.91 23.92
CA ALA A 148 8.13 -1.54 23.19
C ALA A 148 7.19 -0.47 22.59
N GLY A 149 6.49 -0.85 21.52
CA GLY A 149 5.47 0.02 20.92
C GLY A 149 4.24 0.13 21.81
N THR A 150 3.61 1.30 21.77
CA THR A 150 2.34 1.59 22.43
C THR A 150 1.24 1.77 21.42
N ILE A 151 0.05 1.23 21.70
CA ILE A 151 -1.11 1.41 20.83
C ILE A 151 -1.63 2.84 20.95
N GLU A 152 -1.87 3.48 19.83
CA GLU A 152 -2.42 4.84 19.76
C GLU A 152 -3.91 4.83 19.40
N LEU A 153 -4.30 4.12 18.35
CA LEU A 153 -5.68 4.01 17.92
C LEU A 153 -5.92 2.68 17.18
N GLY A 154 -7.19 2.32 17.03
CA GLY A 154 -7.62 1.15 16.27
C GLY A 154 -8.83 1.42 15.39
N HIS A 155 -8.90 0.72 14.28
CA HIS A 155 -10.03 0.60 13.36
C HIS A 155 -10.63 -0.80 13.45
N LEU A 156 -11.88 -0.94 12.99
CA LEU A 156 -12.52 -2.26 12.83
C LEU A 156 -12.10 -2.97 11.55
N SER A 157 -11.38 -2.28 10.67
CA SER A 157 -10.95 -2.77 9.37
C SER A 157 -9.44 -2.61 9.19
N LEU A 158 -8.88 -3.38 8.27
CA LEU A 158 -7.48 -3.34 7.86
C LEU A 158 -7.09 -1.91 7.45
N LEU A 159 -6.04 -1.38 8.05
CA LEU A 159 -5.41 -0.12 7.61
C LEU A 159 -4.54 -0.37 6.38
N LEU A 160 -4.63 0.55 5.42
CA LEU A 160 -3.88 0.50 4.17
C LEU A 160 -2.84 1.61 4.07
N ASP A 161 -3.14 2.77 4.65
CA ASP A 161 -2.20 3.89 4.64
C ASP A 161 -2.35 4.79 5.87
N LEU A 162 -1.30 5.55 6.15
CA LEU A 162 -1.13 6.41 7.33
C LEU A 162 -0.41 7.69 6.92
N SER A 163 -0.90 8.83 7.38
CA SER A 163 -0.28 10.13 7.21
C SER A 163 -0.37 10.96 8.48
N LEU A 164 0.54 11.92 8.66
CA LEU A 164 0.56 12.88 9.77
C LEU A 164 0.46 14.30 9.23
N SER A 165 -0.21 15.18 9.97
CA SER A 165 -0.11 16.61 9.69
C SER A 165 1.32 17.12 9.96
N PRO A 166 1.80 18.13 9.21
CA PRO A 166 3.17 18.66 9.38
C PRO A 166 3.47 19.22 10.78
N ASP A 167 2.43 19.56 11.51
CA ASP A 167 2.50 20.04 12.91
C ASP A 167 2.36 18.89 13.94
N ASP A 168 2.32 17.63 13.47
CA ASP A 168 2.11 16.42 14.27
C ASP A 168 0.83 16.44 15.13
N GLN A 169 -0.18 17.28 14.78
CA GLN A 169 -1.42 17.37 15.59
C GLN A 169 -2.47 16.35 15.19
N TYR A 170 -2.45 15.88 13.93
CA TYR A 170 -3.45 14.97 13.40
C TYR A 170 -2.83 13.71 12.81
N ILE A 171 -3.37 12.56 13.20
CA ILE A 171 -3.11 11.26 12.57
C ILE A 171 -4.26 11.02 11.58
N VAL A 172 -3.93 10.82 10.31
CA VAL A 172 -4.88 10.46 9.26
C VAL A 172 -4.64 9.02 8.85
N THR A 173 -5.69 8.21 8.91
CA THR A 173 -5.63 6.78 8.59
C THR A 173 -6.66 6.41 7.53
N ALA A 174 -6.28 5.53 6.62
CA ALA A 174 -7.12 5.03 5.54
C ALA A 174 -7.30 3.53 5.65
N ASP A 175 -8.55 3.05 5.53
CA ASP A 175 -8.86 1.65 5.73
C ASP A 175 -9.44 0.96 4.46
N ARG A 176 -9.57 -0.35 4.55
CA ARG A 176 -10.17 -1.18 3.51
C ARG A 176 -11.67 -0.90 3.34
N ASP A 177 -12.36 -0.45 4.39
CA ASP A 177 -13.80 -0.22 4.39
C ASP A 177 -14.15 1.25 4.06
N GLU A 178 -13.38 1.87 3.13
CA GLU A 178 -13.64 3.17 2.47
C GLU A 178 -13.44 4.40 3.37
N LYS A 179 -13.05 4.21 4.62
CA LYS A 179 -12.99 5.32 5.58
C LYS A 179 -11.61 5.95 5.62
N ILE A 180 -11.61 7.26 5.66
CA ILE A 180 -10.46 8.05 6.08
C ILE A 180 -10.84 8.70 7.39
N ARG A 181 -10.12 8.37 8.45
CA ARG A 181 -10.34 8.90 9.79
C ARG A 181 -9.23 9.89 10.16
N VAL A 182 -9.62 11.01 10.72
CA VAL A 182 -8.74 12.04 11.26
C VAL A 182 -8.85 12.04 12.77
N SER A 183 -7.76 11.81 13.47
CA SER A 183 -7.70 11.72 14.93
C SER A 183 -6.68 12.71 15.48
N LEU A 184 -6.89 13.18 16.71
CA LEU A 184 -5.92 14.04 17.40
C LEU A 184 -4.73 13.21 17.88
N THR A 185 -3.50 13.60 17.56
CA THR A 185 -2.29 12.87 17.97
C THR A 185 -2.13 12.81 19.50
N LYS A 186 -2.48 13.90 20.21
CA LYS A 186 -2.40 13.96 21.68
C LYS A 186 -3.49 13.17 22.39
N ALA A 187 -4.57 12.85 21.71
CA ALA A 187 -5.71 12.09 22.19
C ALA A 187 -6.29 11.23 21.05
N PRO A 188 -5.60 10.15 20.63
CA PRO A 188 -5.92 9.43 19.40
C PRO A 188 -7.30 8.77 19.39
N HIS A 189 -7.93 8.59 20.55
CA HIS A 189 -9.30 8.16 20.71
C HIS A 189 -10.33 9.23 20.31
N VAL A 190 -9.93 10.50 20.25
CA VAL A 190 -10.78 11.60 19.76
C VAL A 190 -10.69 11.68 18.25
N ILE A 191 -11.81 11.46 17.62
CA ILE A 191 -11.97 11.57 16.17
C ILE A 191 -12.41 12.99 15.85
N GLU A 192 -11.57 13.72 15.11
CA GLU A 192 -11.90 15.08 14.66
C GLU A 192 -12.93 15.03 13.53
N SER A 193 -12.66 14.19 12.52
CA SER A 193 -13.52 14.06 11.37
C SER A 193 -13.35 12.71 10.66
N PHE A 194 -14.28 12.43 9.75
CA PHE A 194 -14.15 11.42 8.72
C PHE A 194 -14.28 12.05 7.33
N CYS A 195 -13.40 11.68 6.40
CA CYS A 195 -13.56 11.97 4.98
C CYS A 195 -14.30 10.79 4.34
N LEU A 196 -15.60 10.93 4.13
CA LEU A 196 -16.49 9.88 3.62
C LEU A 196 -16.92 10.20 2.19
N GLY A 197 -16.82 9.25 1.27
CA GLY A 197 -17.21 9.41 -0.14
C GLY A 197 -16.66 8.32 -1.04
N HIS A 198 -15.54 7.70 -0.71
CA HIS A 198 -15.04 6.55 -1.43
C HIS A 198 -16.02 5.36 -1.32
N ARG A 199 -16.00 4.45 -2.31
CA ARG A 199 -16.90 3.30 -2.39
C ARG A 199 -16.18 1.96 -2.33
N GLU A 200 -14.85 1.99 -2.40
CA GLU A 200 -13.94 0.88 -2.27
C GLU A 200 -12.80 1.27 -1.34
N PHE A 201 -11.92 0.35 -1.03
CA PHE A 201 -10.77 0.56 -0.15
C PHE A 201 -9.98 1.82 -0.54
N VAL A 202 -9.49 2.54 0.46
CA VAL A 202 -8.62 3.72 0.24
C VAL A 202 -7.17 3.25 0.22
N SER A 203 -6.58 3.23 -0.97
CA SER A 203 -5.24 2.65 -1.18
C SER A 203 -4.10 3.55 -0.73
N ARG A 204 -4.25 4.88 -0.91
CA ARG A 204 -3.22 5.88 -0.56
C ARG A 204 -3.84 7.16 -0.09
N ILE A 205 -3.15 7.81 0.85
CA ILE A 205 -3.46 9.16 1.34
C ILE A 205 -2.18 9.99 1.40
N LEU A 206 -2.31 11.28 1.16
CA LEU A 206 -1.21 12.24 1.23
C LEU A 206 -1.74 13.58 1.73
N ILE A 207 -1.24 14.07 2.86
CA ILE A 207 -1.41 15.48 3.24
C ILE A 207 -0.50 16.29 2.34
N VAL A 208 -1.07 17.29 1.68
CA VAL A 208 -0.36 18.07 0.66
C VAL A 208 0.67 18.98 1.34
N PRO A 209 1.98 18.82 1.08
CA PRO A 209 3.01 19.56 1.82
C PRO A 209 2.87 21.09 1.76
N ASN A 210 2.59 21.65 0.57
CA ASN A 210 2.41 23.11 0.40
C ASN A 210 1.07 23.61 0.94
N PHE A 211 0.09 22.74 1.17
CA PHE A 211 -1.26 23.07 1.64
C PHE A 211 -1.66 22.11 2.75
N PRO A 212 -1.13 22.29 3.98
CA PRO A 212 -1.24 21.31 5.07
C PRO A 212 -2.67 21.10 5.60
N ASP A 213 -3.65 21.89 5.14
CA ASP A 213 -5.07 21.66 5.42
C ASP A 213 -5.77 20.75 4.39
N LEU A 214 -5.06 20.40 3.31
CA LEU A 214 -5.58 19.57 2.23
C LEU A 214 -5.03 18.15 2.31
N LEU A 215 -5.91 17.19 2.07
CA LEU A 215 -5.60 15.78 1.95
C LEU A 215 -5.98 15.30 0.55
N LEU A 216 -5.09 14.57 -0.08
CA LEU A 216 -5.34 13.81 -1.29
C LEU A 216 -5.54 12.35 -0.92
N SER A 217 -6.52 11.68 -1.52
CA SER A 217 -6.77 10.26 -1.35
C SER A 217 -7.05 9.56 -2.67
N ALA A 218 -6.62 8.32 -2.78
CA ALA A 218 -6.90 7.45 -3.91
C ALA A 218 -7.53 6.14 -3.44
N SER A 219 -8.43 5.57 -4.23
CA SER A 219 -9.22 4.40 -3.87
C SER A 219 -9.32 3.39 -5.02
N GLY A 220 -9.66 2.15 -4.66
CA GLY A 220 -10.05 1.10 -5.60
C GLY A 220 -11.30 1.43 -6.41
N ASP A 221 -12.08 2.44 -6.02
CA ASP A 221 -13.24 2.94 -6.79
C ASP A 221 -12.85 3.74 -8.05
N GLY A 222 -11.53 3.88 -8.33
CA GLY A 222 -11.02 4.59 -9.48
C GLY A 222 -11.13 6.10 -9.37
N THR A 223 -11.21 6.64 -8.15
CA THR A 223 -11.25 8.08 -7.91
C THR A 223 -10.02 8.59 -7.15
N LEU A 224 -9.63 9.81 -7.49
CA LEU A 224 -8.67 10.64 -6.76
C LEU A 224 -9.46 11.80 -6.16
N ARG A 225 -9.44 11.96 -4.82
CA ARG A 225 -10.25 12.97 -4.13
C ARG A 225 -9.39 13.92 -3.33
N LEU A 226 -9.83 15.18 -3.29
CA LEU A 226 -9.23 16.25 -2.50
C LEU A 226 -10.19 16.66 -1.38
N TRP A 227 -9.65 16.76 -0.17
CA TRP A 227 -10.43 17.03 1.04
C TRP A 227 -9.86 18.17 1.86
N LYS A 228 -10.75 18.89 2.53
CA LYS A 228 -10.43 19.65 3.74
C LYS A 228 -10.55 18.69 4.93
N TYR A 229 -9.47 17.97 5.25
CA TYR A 229 -9.56 16.78 6.12
C TYR A 229 -10.01 17.09 7.55
N LYS A 230 -9.63 18.26 8.13
CA LYS A 230 -10.07 18.67 9.47
C LYS A 230 -11.59 18.78 9.60
N SER A 231 -12.29 19.09 8.52
CA SER A 231 -13.76 19.15 8.47
C SER A 231 -14.43 17.96 7.79
N GLY A 232 -13.63 17.05 7.20
CA GLY A 232 -14.13 15.94 6.40
C GLY A 232 -14.77 16.35 5.06
N LYS A 233 -14.68 17.63 4.67
CA LYS A 233 -15.35 18.16 3.46
C LYS A 233 -14.59 17.75 2.20
N GLU A 234 -15.28 17.08 1.27
CA GLU A 234 -14.79 16.86 -0.09
C GLU A 234 -14.78 18.18 -0.86
N LEU A 235 -13.68 18.48 -1.53
CA LEU A 235 -13.51 19.64 -2.37
C LEU A 235 -13.59 19.29 -3.85
N HIS A 236 -12.95 18.18 -4.25
CA HIS A 236 -12.92 17.72 -5.62
C HIS A 236 -12.85 16.20 -5.70
N CYS A 237 -13.50 15.64 -6.73
CA CYS A 237 -13.43 14.21 -7.06
C CYS A 237 -13.07 14.06 -8.54
N PHE A 238 -11.90 13.49 -8.83
CA PHE A 238 -11.47 13.20 -10.19
C PHE A 238 -11.65 11.73 -10.50
N GLN A 239 -12.33 11.41 -11.62
CA GLN A 239 -12.53 10.05 -12.10
C GLN A 239 -11.35 9.62 -12.97
N LEU A 240 -10.56 8.66 -12.53
CA LEU A 240 -9.35 8.19 -13.21
C LEU A 240 -9.65 7.42 -14.50
N ASN A 241 -10.81 6.76 -14.58
CA ASN A 241 -11.26 6.05 -15.77
C ASN A 241 -11.55 6.98 -16.97
N ASN A 242 -11.77 8.29 -16.74
CA ASN A 242 -11.94 9.27 -17.82
C ASN A 242 -10.65 9.54 -18.61
N LEU A 243 -9.50 9.02 -18.14
CA LEU A 243 -8.21 9.22 -18.79
C LEU A 243 -7.97 8.34 -20.02
N ASN A 244 -8.94 7.48 -20.45
CA ASN A 244 -8.89 6.62 -21.64
C ASN A 244 -7.56 5.90 -21.86
N ILE A 245 -7.01 5.30 -20.79
CA ILE A 245 -5.75 4.59 -20.86
C ILE A 245 -5.96 3.25 -21.57
N ASN A 246 -5.69 3.18 -22.88
CA ASN A 246 -5.83 2.02 -23.78
C ASN A 246 -7.27 1.49 -23.98
N GLU A 247 -7.82 1.70 -25.16
CA GLU A 247 -9.18 1.27 -25.55
C GLU A 247 -9.34 -0.25 -25.80
N ASP A 248 -8.27 -1.05 -25.78
CA ASP A 248 -8.28 -2.40 -26.38
C ASP A 248 -8.69 -3.56 -25.46
N SER A 249 -9.12 -3.35 -24.23
CA SER A 249 -9.52 -4.47 -23.38
C SER A 249 -10.97 -4.43 -22.92
N LYS A 250 -11.73 -5.48 -23.29
CA LYS A 250 -13.12 -5.76 -22.85
C LYS A 250 -13.25 -6.09 -21.34
N ASN A 251 -12.17 -6.10 -20.57
CA ASN A 251 -12.19 -6.32 -19.13
C ASN A 251 -12.26 -4.98 -18.41
N GLU A 252 -13.14 -4.83 -17.44
CA GLU A 252 -13.21 -3.68 -16.54
C GLU A 252 -11.85 -3.45 -15.89
N LYS A 253 -11.10 -2.45 -16.39
CA LYS A 253 -9.81 -2.09 -15.82
C LYS A 253 -10.00 -1.47 -14.44
N LYS A 254 -9.29 -1.98 -13.46
CA LYS A 254 -9.32 -1.45 -12.11
C LYS A 254 -8.24 -0.37 -11.97
N TYR A 255 -8.69 0.88 -11.82
CA TYR A 255 -7.84 2.06 -11.70
C TYR A 255 -7.32 2.30 -10.26
N ALA A 256 -7.03 1.22 -9.52
CA ALA A 256 -6.47 1.38 -8.18
C ALA A 256 -5.07 1.98 -8.23
N VAL A 257 -4.86 3.01 -7.45
CA VAL A 257 -3.59 3.72 -7.34
C VAL A 257 -2.68 3.00 -6.36
N SER A 258 -1.49 2.62 -6.81
CA SER A 258 -0.47 1.98 -5.95
C SER A 258 0.42 3.01 -5.25
N ARG A 259 0.68 4.15 -5.88
CA ARG A 259 1.56 5.20 -5.35
C ARG A 259 1.07 6.59 -5.73
N ILE A 260 1.32 7.53 -4.83
CA ILE A 260 1.19 8.97 -5.06
C ILE A 260 2.52 9.61 -4.67
N ALA A 261 3.09 10.41 -5.57
CA ALA A 261 4.24 11.27 -5.28
C ALA A 261 3.84 12.73 -5.51
N TYR A 262 4.41 13.62 -4.72
CA TYR A 262 4.14 15.06 -4.79
C TYR A 262 5.42 15.84 -5.03
N CYS A 263 5.35 16.81 -5.93
CA CYS A 263 6.38 17.79 -6.18
C CYS A 263 5.96 19.15 -5.62
N CYS A 264 6.77 19.70 -4.72
CA CYS A 264 6.48 21.00 -4.11
C CYS A 264 6.60 22.15 -5.12
N ASP A 265 7.51 22.01 -6.10
CA ASP A 265 7.60 22.95 -7.21
C ASP A 265 6.44 22.72 -8.18
N GLY A 266 5.64 23.76 -8.39
CA GLY A 266 4.46 23.73 -9.27
C GLY A 266 3.26 22.90 -8.77
N ASN A 267 3.31 22.28 -7.57
CA ASN A 267 2.25 21.48 -6.96
C ASN A 267 1.81 20.28 -7.84
N TYR A 268 2.77 19.59 -8.42
CA TYR A 268 2.48 18.46 -9.27
C TYR A 268 2.35 17.16 -8.46
N ILE A 269 1.49 16.27 -8.95
CA ILE A 269 1.16 14.99 -8.33
C ILE A 269 1.34 13.92 -9.40
N ALA A 270 2.23 12.96 -9.15
CA ALA A 270 2.36 11.75 -9.96
C ALA A 270 1.58 10.61 -9.32
N VAL A 271 0.76 9.94 -10.11
CA VAL A 271 -0.10 8.82 -9.69
C VAL A 271 0.29 7.60 -10.49
N LEU A 272 0.73 6.55 -9.81
CA LEU A 272 1.04 5.24 -10.39
C LEU A 272 -0.07 4.25 -10.09
N TYR A 273 -0.46 3.47 -11.08
CA TYR A 273 -1.54 2.48 -10.97
C TYR A 273 -1.00 1.08 -10.69
N ASP A 274 -1.83 0.24 -10.07
CA ASP A 274 -1.46 -1.15 -9.77
C ASP A 274 -1.47 -2.06 -11.00
N CYS A 275 -2.51 -1.93 -11.84
CA CYS A 275 -2.72 -2.82 -13.00
C CYS A 275 -2.60 -2.11 -14.35
N ILE A 276 -2.26 -0.82 -14.39
CA ILE A 276 -2.18 -0.04 -15.61
C ILE A 276 -0.75 0.43 -15.83
N LEU A 277 -0.22 0.22 -17.04
CA LEU A 277 1.14 0.60 -17.41
C LEU A 277 1.22 2.10 -17.73
N ALA A 278 0.94 2.93 -16.74
CA ALA A 278 0.99 4.39 -16.90
C ALA A 278 1.27 5.11 -15.59
N VAL A 279 1.81 6.31 -15.70
CA VAL A 279 1.88 7.32 -14.67
C VAL A 279 1.07 8.53 -15.14
N SER A 280 0.11 8.99 -14.34
CA SER A 280 -0.63 10.21 -14.63
C SER A 280 -0.13 11.35 -13.77
N ILE A 281 0.09 12.51 -14.40
CA ILE A 281 0.53 13.72 -13.74
C ILE A 281 -0.63 14.69 -13.66
N PHE A 282 -0.89 15.13 -12.44
CA PHE A 282 -1.88 16.15 -12.12
C PHE A 282 -1.18 17.39 -11.56
N GLN A 283 -1.86 18.52 -11.64
CA GLN A 283 -1.49 19.72 -10.92
C GLN A 283 -2.60 20.10 -9.96
N LEU A 284 -2.24 20.43 -8.73
CA LEU A 284 -3.18 20.97 -7.76
C LEU A 284 -3.31 22.48 -7.97
N ASP A 285 -4.49 22.93 -8.37
CA ASP A 285 -4.88 24.34 -8.30
C ASP A 285 -5.48 24.61 -6.93
N ALA A 286 -4.68 25.21 -6.05
CA ALA A 286 -5.11 25.50 -4.70
C ALA A 286 -6.15 26.64 -4.64
N GLY A 287 -6.14 27.57 -5.60
CA GLY A 287 -7.11 28.66 -5.70
C GLY A 287 -8.50 28.14 -6.07
N ALA A 288 -8.57 27.29 -7.07
CA ALA A 288 -9.80 26.62 -7.50
C ALA A 288 -10.14 25.38 -6.66
N GLN A 289 -9.24 24.92 -5.80
CA GLN A 289 -9.37 23.70 -4.97
C GLN A 289 -9.72 22.47 -5.82
N ASN A 290 -9.04 22.31 -6.96
CA ASN A 290 -9.28 21.22 -7.89
C ASN A 290 -7.97 20.57 -8.37
N LEU A 291 -8.12 19.40 -9.00
CA LEU A 291 -7.04 18.65 -9.63
C LEU A 291 -7.18 18.76 -11.14
N ILE A 292 -6.12 19.20 -11.79
CA ILE A 292 -6.05 19.37 -13.25
C ILE A 292 -5.14 18.26 -13.81
N SER A 293 -5.66 17.42 -14.71
CA SER A 293 -4.83 16.45 -15.43
C SER A 293 -3.91 17.17 -16.42
N LYS A 294 -2.61 16.91 -16.35
CA LYS A 294 -1.59 17.54 -17.20
C LYS A 294 -1.04 16.59 -18.25
N GLN A 295 -0.63 15.42 -17.85
CA GLN A 295 0.04 14.47 -18.73
C GLN A 295 -0.20 13.04 -18.27
N GLN A 296 -0.19 12.16 -19.25
CA GLN A 296 -0.14 10.72 -19.04
C GLN A 296 1.11 10.16 -19.72
N ILE A 297 1.92 9.46 -18.93
CA ILE A 297 3.13 8.78 -19.38
C ILE A 297 2.82 7.29 -19.45
N THR A 298 2.87 6.72 -20.66
CA THR A 298 2.71 5.27 -20.86
C THR A 298 4.03 4.57 -20.57
N LEU A 299 3.98 3.49 -19.79
CA LEU A 299 5.11 2.65 -19.46
C LEU A 299 5.11 1.39 -20.31
N SER A 300 6.31 0.90 -20.67
CA SER A 300 6.46 -0.40 -21.36
C SER A 300 6.33 -1.59 -20.42
N HIS A 301 6.64 -1.40 -19.14
CA HIS A 301 6.64 -2.42 -18.11
C HIS A 301 5.91 -1.91 -16.87
N LYS A 302 5.53 -2.82 -15.98
CA LYS A 302 4.85 -2.48 -14.74
C LYS A 302 5.71 -1.55 -13.88
N GLY A 303 5.16 -0.39 -13.53
CA GLY A 303 5.77 0.50 -12.55
C GLY A 303 5.60 -0.04 -11.13
N TRP A 304 6.67 -0.04 -10.34
CA TRP A 304 6.61 -0.43 -8.93
C TRP A 304 6.49 0.76 -8.01
N ASP A 305 7.24 1.84 -8.29
CA ASP A 305 7.20 3.07 -7.48
C ASP A 305 7.59 4.29 -8.31
N VAL A 306 7.22 5.47 -7.81
CA VAL A 306 7.56 6.78 -8.40
C VAL A 306 7.97 7.75 -7.32
N ALA A 307 8.94 8.61 -7.62
CA ALA A 307 9.40 9.66 -6.73
C ALA A 307 9.82 10.90 -7.52
N PHE A 308 9.51 12.08 -7.00
CA PHE A 308 10.07 13.33 -7.51
C PHE A 308 11.39 13.66 -6.83
N GLU A 309 12.33 14.20 -7.55
CA GLU A 309 13.45 14.93 -6.99
C GLU A 309 13.09 16.41 -6.75
N GLU A 310 13.88 17.12 -5.96
CA GLU A 310 13.61 18.51 -5.58
C GLU A 310 13.44 19.44 -6.78
N THR A 311 14.14 19.18 -7.88
CA THR A 311 14.09 19.95 -9.14
C THR A 311 12.88 19.64 -10.00
N GLY A 312 11.96 18.79 -9.53
CA GLY A 312 10.75 18.38 -10.25
C GLY A 312 10.96 17.23 -11.22
N GLY A 313 12.16 16.68 -11.33
CA GLY A 313 12.43 15.47 -12.12
C GLY A 313 11.71 14.27 -11.52
N LEU A 314 11.07 13.46 -12.37
CA LEU A 314 10.31 12.28 -11.97
C LEU A 314 11.10 10.99 -12.25
N TRP A 315 11.34 10.23 -11.21
CA TRP A 315 11.93 8.90 -11.27
C TRP A 315 10.83 7.84 -11.22
N VAL A 316 10.96 6.81 -12.04
CA VAL A 316 10.05 5.65 -12.08
C VAL A 316 10.87 4.38 -11.96
N LEU A 317 10.59 3.57 -10.95
CA LEU A 317 11.12 2.22 -10.79
C LEU A 317 10.16 1.24 -11.46
N GLN A 318 10.67 0.41 -12.39
CA GLN A 318 9.82 -0.50 -13.16
C GLN A 318 10.35 -1.95 -13.20
N GLU A 319 9.47 -2.87 -13.56
CA GLU A 319 9.74 -4.31 -13.69
C GLU A 319 10.47 -4.64 -15.00
N ASN A 320 11.70 -4.13 -15.11
CA ASN A 320 12.59 -4.42 -16.24
C ASN A 320 14.05 -4.47 -15.78
N GLN A 321 14.66 -5.64 -15.90
CA GLN A 321 16.06 -5.83 -15.48
C GLN A 321 17.06 -5.00 -16.31
N GLN A 322 16.79 -4.77 -17.59
CA GLN A 322 17.71 -4.03 -18.47
C GLN A 322 17.59 -2.52 -18.27
N ILE A 323 16.38 -2.04 -17.98
CA ILE A 323 16.08 -0.62 -17.77
C ILE A 323 15.21 -0.50 -16.51
N PRO A 324 15.79 -0.67 -15.31
CA PRO A 324 15.02 -0.69 -14.07
C PRO A 324 14.49 0.68 -13.65
N LEU A 325 15.15 1.75 -14.07
CA LEU A 325 14.78 3.13 -13.78
C LEU A 325 14.52 3.91 -15.06
N LEU A 326 13.50 4.75 -15.01
CA LEU A 326 13.24 5.79 -15.98
C LEU A 326 13.33 7.15 -15.28
N PHE A 327 13.76 8.15 -16.02
CA PHE A 327 13.81 9.52 -15.55
C PHE A 327 13.13 10.46 -16.55
N TYR A 328 12.29 11.35 -16.05
CA TYR A 328 11.61 12.36 -16.84
C TYR A 328 11.90 13.75 -16.28
N GLN A 329 12.32 14.66 -17.14
CA GLN A 329 12.60 16.07 -16.80
C GLN A 329 11.39 16.92 -17.14
N PRO A 330 10.95 17.84 -16.25
CA PRO A 330 9.90 18.79 -16.60
C PRO A 330 10.42 19.84 -17.60
N GLU A 331 9.71 19.96 -18.71
CA GLU A 331 9.92 21.00 -19.74
C GLU A 331 8.56 21.60 -20.10
N ASP A 332 8.39 22.91 -19.94
CA ASP A 332 7.14 23.62 -20.23
C ASP A 332 5.88 22.99 -19.60
N GLY A 333 6.01 22.45 -18.40
CA GLY A 333 4.92 21.80 -17.66
C GLY A 333 4.57 20.39 -18.15
N GLN A 334 5.43 19.78 -18.97
CA GLN A 334 5.37 18.38 -19.37
C GLN A 334 6.66 17.64 -19.02
N TRP A 335 6.59 16.35 -18.77
CA TRP A 335 7.71 15.50 -18.42
C TRP A 335 8.21 14.75 -19.66
N GLN A 336 9.44 15.07 -20.08
CA GLN A 336 10.10 14.42 -21.20
C GLN A 336 11.12 13.38 -20.73
N PRO A 337 11.21 12.21 -21.38
CA PRO A 337 12.15 11.17 -21.00
C PRO A 337 13.60 11.63 -21.27
N VAL A 338 14.47 11.41 -20.28
CA VAL A 338 15.91 11.68 -20.40
C VAL A 338 16.68 10.37 -20.21
N ILE A 339 17.48 10.00 -21.20
CA ILE A 339 18.20 8.73 -21.24
C ILE A 339 19.65 8.90 -20.79
N ASP A 340 20.28 10.04 -21.09
CA ASP A 340 21.72 10.27 -20.95
C ASP A 340 22.13 10.88 -19.60
N LYS A 341 21.21 10.89 -18.61
CA LYS A 341 21.53 11.41 -17.27
C LYS A 341 22.50 10.46 -16.57
N LYS A 342 23.66 10.95 -16.15
CA LYS A 342 24.71 10.14 -15.52
C LYS A 342 24.22 9.46 -14.24
N GLU A 343 23.39 10.17 -13.46
CA GLU A 343 22.76 9.66 -12.25
C GLU A 343 21.84 8.48 -12.55
N LEU A 344 21.10 8.53 -13.66
CA LEU A 344 20.23 7.45 -14.11
C LEU A 344 21.06 6.20 -14.44
N VAL A 345 22.16 6.36 -15.19
CA VAL A 345 23.06 5.25 -15.56
C VAL A 345 23.70 4.63 -14.32
N LYS A 346 24.19 5.47 -13.39
CA LYS A 346 24.82 5.03 -12.13
C LYS A 346 23.85 4.20 -11.29
N MET A 347 22.66 4.74 -11.02
CA MET A 347 21.66 4.07 -10.17
C MET A 347 21.09 2.82 -10.84
N SER A 348 20.83 2.87 -12.15
CA SER A 348 20.38 1.69 -12.90
C SER A 348 21.40 0.55 -12.82
N LYS A 349 22.71 0.85 -12.90
CA LYS A 349 23.76 -0.16 -12.75
C LYS A 349 23.70 -0.83 -11.37
N TYR A 350 23.60 -0.04 -10.28
CA TYR A 350 23.50 -0.61 -8.92
C TYR A 350 22.27 -1.52 -8.77
N ILE A 351 21.14 -1.15 -9.35
CA ILE A 351 19.92 -1.95 -9.32
C ILE A 351 20.09 -3.23 -10.14
N CYS A 352 20.67 -3.16 -11.35
CA CYS A 352 20.93 -4.33 -12.20
C CYS A 352 21.87 -5.33 -11.51
N ASP A 353 22.96 -4.83 -10.88
CA ASP A 353 23.92 -5.67 -10.17
C ASP A 353 23.28 -6.43 -8.99
N HIS A 354 22.17 -5.91 -8.45
CA HIS A 354 21.44 -6.47 -7.32
C HIS A 354 20.02 -6.92 -7.68
N TRP A 355 19.71 -7.15 -8.96
CA TRP A 355 18.36 -7.43 -9.46
C TRP A 355 17.66 -8.59 -8.75
N ARG A 356 18.39 -9.58 -8.26
CA ARG A 356 17.84 -10.72 -7.52
C ARG A 356 16.95 -10.35 -6.33
N MET A 357 17.14 -9.15 -5.77
CA MET A 357 16.30 -8.68 -4.67
C MET A 357 14.82 -8.48 -5.08
N PHE A 358 14.53 -8.39 -6.38
CA PHE A 358 13.18 -8.14 -6.89
C PHE A 358 12.46 -9.40 -7.38
N GLU A 359 13.14 -10.57 -7.48
CA GLU A 359 12.56 -11.80 -8.02
C GLU A 359 11.22 -12.18 -7.36
N GLY A 360 11.08 -11.96 -6.04
CA GLY A 360 9.82 -12.22 -5.33
C GLY A 360 8.69 -11.22 -5.59
N ALA A 361 8.95 -10.11 -6.32
CA ALA A 361 7.96 -9.08 -6.65
C ALA A 361 7.54 -9.12 -8.13
N MET A 362 8.27 -9.88 -8.96
CA MET A 362 8.00 -10.00 -10.40
C MET A 362 6.71 -10.79 -10.66
N ASP A 363 6.12 -10.56 -11.82
CA ASP A 363 4.93 -11.27 -12.34
C ASP A 363 3.67 -11.21 -11.44
N LYS A 364 3.62 -10.28 -10.47
CA LYS A 364 2.41 -10.10 -9.66
C LYS A 364 1.41 -9.23 -10.41
N GLU A 365 0.26 -9.80 -10.72
CA GLU A 365 -0.80 -9.09 -11.45
C GLU A 365 -1.31 -7.87 -10.67
N SER A 366 -1.64 -8.01 -9.40
CA SER A 366 -2.20 -6.94 -8.57
C SER A 366 -1.84 -7.08 -7.10
N CYS A 367 -1.53 -5.95 -6.47
CA CYS A 367 -1.35 -5.85 -5.01
C CYS A 367 -2.69 -5.77 -4.25
N PHE A 368 -3.79 -5.42 -4.94
CA PHE A 368 -5.07 -5.06 -4.32
C PHE A 368 -6.22 -5.98 -4.69
N GLN A 369 -5.99 -7.07 -5.45
CA GLN A 369 -7.05 -7.94 -5.94
C GLN A 369 -8.00 -8.44 -4.85
N ASN A 370 -7.45 -8.79 -3.68
CA ASN A 370 -8.21 -9.32 -2.55
C ASN A 370 -8.88 -8.25 -1.67
N LEU A 371 -8.68 -6.97 -1.98
CA LEU A 371 -9.26 -5.86 -1.21
C LEU A 371 -10.62 -5.42 -1.73
N TYR A 372 -10.90 -5.66 -3.02
CA TYR A 372 -12.19 -5.31 -3.61
C TYR A 372 -13.34 -6.05 -2.92
N LYS A 373 -14.44 -5.35 -2.74
CA LYS A 373 -15.66 -5.93 -2.19
C LYS A 373 -16.17 -7.03 -3.11
N ALA A 374 -16.39 -8.23 -2.55
CA ALA A 374 -17.08 -9.29 -3.26
C ALA A 374 -18.58 -8.99 -3.21
N SER A 375 -19.18 -8.70 -4.36
CA SER A 375 -20.62 -8.60 -4.50
C SER A 375 -21.21 -10.00 -4.51
N PHE A 376 -21.90 -10.40 -3.44
CA PHE A 376 -22.65 -11.64 -3.36
C PHE A 376 -24.13 -11.33 -3.60
N ASP A 377 -24.67 -11.79 -4.73
CA ASP A 377 -26.12 -11.81 -4.93
C ASP A 377 -26.70 -13.01 -4.15
N ASN A 378 -26.91 -12.77 -2.85
CA ASN A 378 -27.48 -13.78 -1.96
C ASN A 378 -28.87 -14.23 -2.41
N MET A 379 -29.61 -13.38 -3.14
CA MET A 379 -30.96 -13.71 -3.61
C MET A 379 -30.90 -14.70 -4.77
N SER A 380 -30.04 -14.47 -5.78
CA SER A 380 -29.91 -15.40 -6.91
C SER A 380 -29.33 -16.75 -6.45
N ILE A 381 -28.37 -16.74 -5.52
CA ILE A 381 -27.82 -17.96 -4.91
C ILE A 381 -28.90 -18.72 -4.14
N TYR A 382 -29.74 -18.01 -3.37
CA TYR A 382 -30.87 -18.62 -2.66
C TYR A 382 -31.90 -19.21 -3.61
N LEU A 383 -32.29 -18.47 -4.65
CA LEU A 383 -33.25 -18.94 -5.64
C LEU A 383 -32.74 -20.17 -6.38
N LYS A 384 -31.47 -20.17 -6.80
CA LYS A 384 -30.84 -21.33 -7.44
C LYS A 384 -30.84 -22.56 -6.54
N ARG A 385 -30.45 -22.42 -5.27
CA ARG A 385 -30.50 -23.51 -4.29
C ARG A 385 -31.94 -24.00 -4.01
N LYS A 386 -32.92 -23.09 -4.05
CA LYS A 386 -34.34 -23.42 -3.90
C LYS A 386 -34.83 -24.21 -5.10
N GLU A 387 -34.50 -23.80 -6.32
CA GLU A 387 -34.82 -24.55 -7.54
C GLU A 387 -34.19 -25.94 -7.55
N GLU A 388 -32.91 -26.05 -7.22
CA GLU A 388 -32.22 -27.34 -7.12
C GLU A 388 -32.93 -28.30 -6.12
N ARG A 389 -33.32 -27.78 -4.95
CA ARG A 389 -34.08 -28.57 -3.96
C ARG A 389 -35.46 -29.01 -4.49
N LEU A 390 -36.17 -28.13 -5.18
CA LEU A 390 -37.47 -28.46 -5.77
C LEU A 390 -37.35 -29.50 -6.90
N GLN A 391 -36.29 -29.39 -7.72
CA GLN A 391 -36.02 -30.40 -8.74
C GLN A 391 -35.65 -31.75 -8.13
N GLN A 392 -34.83 -31.78 -7.10
CA GLN A 392 -34.50 -33.01 -6.38
C GLN A 392 -35.75 -33.66 -5.75
N GLN A 393 -36.66 -32.86 -5.18
CA GLN A 393 -37.93 -33.37 -4.64
C GLN A 393 -38.85 -33.93 -5.74
N LYS A 394 -38.91 -33.25 -6.91
CA LYS A 394 -39.71 -33.73 -8.06
C LYS A 394 -39.12 -35.05 -8.61
N ASN A 395 -37.81 -35.16 -8.66
CA ASN A 395 -37.14 -36.38 -9.13
C ASN A 395 -37.33 -37.55 -8.14
N LYS A 396 -37.25 -37.29 -6.84
CA LYS A 396 -37.54 -38.31 -5.80
C LYS A 396 -38.99 -38.80 -5.85
N ARG A 397 -39.97 -37.90 -6.18
CA ARG A 397 -41.39 -38.30 -6.33
C ARG A 397 -41.68 -39.10 -7.62
N LYS A 398 -40.80 -39.04 -8.62
CA LYS A 398 -40.88 -39.82 -9.87
C LYS A 398 -40.15 -41.15 -9.79
N ASP A 399 -39.45 -41.46 -8.67
CA ASP A 399 -38.79 -42.71 -8.48
C ASP A 399 -39.80 -43.79 -8.07
N PRO A 400 -39.95 -44.92 -8.85
CA PRO A 400 -40.92 -45.97 -8.58
C PRO A 400 -40.78 -46.59 -7.18
N GLN A 401 -39.61 -46.55 -6.57
CA GLN A 401 -39.40 -47.01 -5.21
C GLN A 401 -40.03 -46.09 -4.14
N TYR A 402 -40.27 -44.81 -4.46
CA TYR A 402 -40.88 -43.84 -3.54
C TYR A 402 -42.43 -44.01 -3.48
N GLU A 403 -43.06 -44.30 -4.63
CA GLU A 403 -44.49 -44.56 -4.69
C GLU A 403 -44.88 -45.85 -3.91
N SER A 404 -44.03 -46.87 -3.93
CA SER A 404 -44.24 -48.10 -3.14
C SER A 404 -44.14 -47.87 -1.63
N SER A 405 -43.34 -46.89 -1.17
CA SER A 405 -43.14 -46.57 0.23
C SER A 405 -44.27 -45.66 0.82
N GLU A 406 -44.91 -44.83 0.00
CA GLU A 406 -46.07 -44.04 0.42
C GLU A 406 -47.34 -44.88 0.47
N GLN A 407 -47.54 -45.80 -0.46
CA GLN A 407 -48.64 -46.76 -0.39
C GLN A 407 -48.57 -47.64 0.85
N THR A 408 -47.36 -48.11 1.22
CA THR A 408 -47.14 -48.92 2.43
C THR A 408 -47.39 -48.12 3.73
N LYS A 409 -47.15 -46.83 3.72
CA LYS A 409 -47.44 -45.95 4.87
C LYS A 409 -48.94 -45.64 5.00
N LYS A 410 -49.66 -45.46 3.87
CA LYS A 410 -51.13 -45.23 3.89
C LYS A 410 -51.89 -46.46 4.37
N VAL A 411 -51.50 -47.65 3.90
CA VAL A 411 -52.13 -48.94 4.36
C VAL A 411 -51.90 -49.14 5.85
N ARG A 412 -50.74 -48.79 6.42
CA ARG A 412 -50.47 -48.88 7.85
C ARG A 412 -51.21 -47.93 8.75
N THR A 413 -51.65 -46.78 8.21
CA THR A 413 -52.46 -45.81 8.97
C THR A 413 -53.99 -46.11 8.91
N GLU A 414 -54.45 -46.85 7.91
CA GLU A 414 -55.84 -47.32 7.83
C GLU A 414 -56.07 -48.62 8.63
N GLU A 415 -55.03 -49.41 8.97
CA GLU A 415 -55.14 -50.57 9.87
C GLU A 415 -55.02 -50.22 11.36
N LEU A 416 -54.79 -48.95 11.71
CA LEU A 416 -54.68 -48.44 13.10
C LEU A 416 -55.80 -47.43 13.48
N SER A 417 -56.80 -47.26 12.65
CA SER A 417 -58.00 -46.50 12.91
C SER A 417 -59.20 -47.43 12.95
#